data_7aedd4f07c30fef0e020c5c582bf3bd4
#
_entry.id   7aedd4f07c30fef0e020c5c582bf3bd4
#
_cell.length_a   1.000
_cell.length_b   1.000
_cell.length_c   1.000
_cell.angle_alpha   90.00
_cell.angle_beta   90.00
_cell.angle_gamma   90.00
#
_symmetry.space_group_name_H-M   'P 1'
#
loop_
_entity.id
_entity.type
_entity.pdbx_description
1 polymer ?
#
loop_
_entity_poly.entity_id
_entity_poly.type
_entity_poly.pdbx_seq_one_letter_code
_entity_poly.pdbx_strand_id
1 'polypeptide(L)'
;DNYFKRAEVFAQLGYRTALLKDSDITTPAHRQQTEHCRASGVTIFEWGNGFSTEAALLAWCPTETIRDIVLLAAGLNSQQQVDQHIHNCSQGAYNFDTCTGEPTEEMRTPVAHAAGKYGWFKTIGKAEDLAENIVGPVINQFSRPFKAIIRDLLAWAAENGDPR
;
A
#
# COMPACT_ATOMS: atom_id res chain seq x y z
N ASP A 1 -8.69 -7.40 13.46
CA ASP A 1 -8.38 -6.06 12.96
C ASP A 1 -9.62 -5.18 12.94
N ASN A 2 -9.54 -3.96 13.49
CA ASN A 2 -10.71 -3.19 13.86
C ASN A 2 -11.24 -2.26 12.76
N TYR A 3 -10.64 -2.30 11.54
CA TYR A 3 -10.99 -1.35 10.48
C TYR A 3 -12.36 -1.65 9.85
N PHE A 4 -12.76 -2.89 9.70
CA PHE A 4 -14.12 -3.25 9.26
C PHE A 4 -15.17 -2.69 10.19
N LYS A 5 -15.01 -2.95 11.50
CA LYS A 5 -15.94 -2.45 12.52
C LYS A 5 -16.04 -0.92 12.52
N ARG A 6 -14.91 -0.23 12.31
CA ARG A 6 -14.90 1.24 12.21
C ARG A 6 -15.69 1.71 10.99
N ALA A 7 -15.46 1.09 9.84
CA ALA A 7 -16.18 1.44 8.61
C ALA A 7 -17.68 1.20 8.75
N GLU A 8 -18.10 0.09 9.35
CA GLU A 8 -19.49 -0.21 9.63
C GLU A 8 -20.14 0.82 10.56
N VAL A 9 -19.45 1.23 11.63
CA VAL A 9 -19.95 2.25 12.55
C VAL A 9 -20.18 3.58 11.81
N PHE A 10 -19.25 4.02 10.96
CA PHE A 10 -19.46 5.23 10.18
C PHE A 10 -20.63 5.11 9.22
N ALA A 11 -20.80 3.97 8.54
CA ALA A 11 -21.93 3.74 7.67
C ALA A 11 -23.27 3.74 8.45
N GLN A 12 -23.32 3.11 9.62
CA GLN A 12 -24.49 3.10 10.51
C GLN A 12 -24.86 4.49 11.03
N LEU A 13 -23.88 5.38 11.20
CA LEU A 13 -24.08 6.78 11.55
C LEU A 13 -24.55 7.65 10.38
N GLY A 14 -24.75 7.05 9.19
CA GLY A 14 -25.23 7.74 8.00
C GLY A 14 -24.13 8.38 7.15
N TYR A 15 -22.85 8.15 7.48
CA TYR A 15 -21.76 8.62 6.63
C TYR A 15 -21.62 7.73 5.39
N ARG A 16 -21.40 8.34 4.24
CA ARG A 16 -20.92 7.62 3.06
C ARG A 16 -19.50 7.15 3.33
N THR A 17 -19.29 5.85 3.31
CA THR A 17 -18.05 5.24 3.79
C THR A 17 -17.44 4.36 2.72
N ALA A 18 -16.14 4.52 2.47
CA ALA A 18 -15.35 3.62 1.66
C ALA A 18 -14.16 3.08 2.47
N LEU A 19 -13.70 1.90 2.07
CA LEU A 19 -12.55 1.23 2.63
C LEU A 19 -11.66 0.72 1.51
N LEU A 20 -10.40 1.17 1.47
CA LEU A 20 -9.36 0.54 0.67
C LEU A 20 -8.63 -0.47 1.56
N LYS A 21 -8.55 -1.72 1.11
CA LYS A 21 -7.94 -2.80 1.89
C LYS A 21 -6.99 -3.67 1.08
N ASP A 22 -6.14 -4.38 1.82
CA ASP A 22 -5.30 -5.43 1.28
C ASP A 22 -6.13 -6.65 0.84
N SER A 23 -5.67 -7.39 -0.15
CA SER A 23 -6.30 -8.61 -0.65
C SER A 23 -5.50 -9.88 -0.34
N ASP A 24 -4.39 -9.77 0.39
CA ASP A 24 -3.51 -10.88 0.78
C ASP A 24 -4.10 -11.79 1.86
N ILE A 25 -5.07 -11.31 2.64
CA ILE A 25 -5.76 -12.10 3.66
C ILE A 25 -7.00 -12.76 3.06
N THR A 26 -6.92 -14.07 2.82
CA THR A 26 -7.97 -14.85 2.15
C THR A 26 -8.73 -15.84 3.07
N THR A 27 -8.64 -15.65 4.40
CA THR A 27 -9.34 -16.54 5.34
C THR A 27 -10.86 -16.45 5.19
N PRO A 28 -11.62 -17.53 5.46
CA PRO A 28 -13.09 -17.49 5.44
C PRO A 28 -13.68 -16.39 6.31
N ALA A 29 -13.12 -16.17 7.50
CA ALA A 29 -13.57 -15.14 8.43
C ALA A 29 -13.39 -13.74 7.83
N HIS A 30 -12.25 -13.46 7.18
CA HIS A 30 -11.98 -12.18 6.56
C HIS A 30 -12.92 -11.93 5.36
N ARG A 31 -13.21 -12.94 4.55
CA ARG A 31 -14.21 -12.84 3.47
C ARG A 31 -15.60 -12.54 4.01
N GLN A 32 -16.02 -13.23 5.07
CA GLN A 32 -17.31 -12.97 5.72
C GLN A 32 -17.40 -11.53 6.26
N GLN A 33 -16.35 -11.01 6.89
CA GLN A 33 -16.31 -9.63 7.36
C GLN A 33 -16.39 -8.64 6.18
N THR A 34 -15.70 -8.91 5.08
CA THR A 34 -15.78 -8.09 3.87
C THR A 34 -17.21 -8.02 3.32
N GLU A 35 -17.89 -9.15 3.20
CA GLU A 35 -19.29 -9.20 2.73
C GLU A 35 -20.26 -8.52 3.70
N HIS A 36 -20.06 -8.70 5.00
CA HIS A 36 -20.86 -8.03 6.02
C HIS A 36 -20.71 -6.49 5.93
N CYS A 37 -19.49 -6.03 5.76
CA CYS A 37 -19.19 -4.60 5.61
C CYS A 37 -19.84 -4.02 4.35
N ARG A 38 -19.81 -4.74 3.21
CA ARG A 38 -20.54 -4.37 1.98
C ARG A 38 -22.05 -4.28 2.21
N ALA A 39 -22.61 -5.29 2.88
CA ALA A 39 -24.04 -5.33 3.21
C ALA A 39 -24.48 -4.16 4.12
N SER A 40 -23.54 -3.63 4.91
CA SER A 40 -23.76 -2.44 5.74
C SER A 40 -23.62 -1.10 4.99
N GLY A 41 -23.47 -1.13 3.66
CA GLY A 41 -23.39 0.07 2.82
C GLY A 41 -22.00 0.66 2.64
N VAL A 42 -20.95 -0.06 3.06
CA VAL A 42 -19.55 0.37 2.84
C VAL A 42 -19.10 -0.01 1.44
N THR A 43 -18.58 0.96 0.68
CA THR A 43 -17.89 0.69 -0.59
C THR A 43 -16.50 0.14 -0.31
N ILE A 44 -16.17 -1.01 -0.89
CA ILE A 44 -14.85 -1.64 -0.66
C ILE A 44 -14.04 -1.64 -1.94
N PHE A 45 -12.89 -0.99 -1.88
CA PHE A 45 -11.81 -1.09 -2.84
C PHE A 45 -10.74 -2.05 -2.28
N GLU A 46 -10.14 -2.85 -3.16
CA GLU A 46 -9.08 -3.77 -2.75
C GLU A 46 -8.02 -3.90 -3.84
N TRP A 47 -6.77 -4.10 -3.42
CA TRP A 47 -5.71 -4.41 -4.37
C TRP A 47 -5.98 -5.77 -5.02
N GLY A 48 -5.71 -5.89 -6.32
CA GLY A 48 -5.81 -7.18 -7.01
C GLY A 48 -4.67 -8.14 -6.64
N ASN A 49 -4.75 -9.36 -7.15
CA ASN A 49 -3.67 -10.37 -7.12
C ASN A 49 -3.22 -10.83 -5.73
N GLY A 50 -4.02 -10.66 -4.69
CA GLY A 50 -3.62 -11.03 -3.33
C GLY A 50 -2.53 -10.13 -2.77
N PHE A 51 -2.53 -8.85 -3.11
CA PHE A 51 -1.51 -7.91 -2.67
C PHE A 51 -1.89 -7.17 -1.38
N SER A 52 -0.89 -6.95 -0.52
CA SER A 52 -0.90 -5.86 0.45
C SER A 52 -0.65 -4.53 -0.27
N THR A 53 -0.82 -3.42 0.42
CA THR A 53 -0.55 -2.08 -0.13
C THR A 53 0.91 -1.96 -0.58
N GLU A 54 1.87 -2.43 0.22
CA GLU A 54 3.29 -2.42 -0.12
C GLU A 54 3.59 -3.32 -1.33
N ALA A 55 2.94 -4.49 -1.41
CA ALA A 55 3.10 -5.38 -2.55
C ALA A 55 2.54 -4.77 -3.84
N ALA A 56 1.37 -4.14 -3.78
CA ALA A 56 0.77 -3.44 -4.91
C ALA A 56 1.64 -2.27 -5.38
N LEU A 57 2.15 -1.46 -4.43
CA LEU A 57 3.05 -0.36 -4.72
C LEU A 57 4.28 -0.84 -5.48
N LEU A 58 5.00 -1.80 -4.93
CA LEU A 58 6.26 -2.30 -5.51
C LEU A 58 6.04 -3.09 -6.81
N ALA A 59 4.93 -3.84 -6.93
CA ALA A 59 4.61 -4.59 -8.14
C ALA A 59 4.29 -3.68 -9.34
N TRP A 60 3.80 -2.46 -9.11
CA TRP A 60 3.23 -1.63 -10.15
C TRP A 60 3.91 -0.27 -10.33
N CYS A 61 4.90 0.10 -9.50
CA CYS A 61 5.73 1.29 -9.72
C CYS A 61 6.73 1.07 -10.86
N PRO A 62 7.30 2.13 -11.47
CA PRO A 62 8.49 2.02 -12.29
C PRO A 62 9.64 1.37 -11.51
N THR A 63 10.52 0.60 -12.18
CA THR A 63 11.61 -0.13 -11.51
C THR A 63 12.57 0.80 -10.77
N GLU A 64 12.85 1.95 -11.37
CA GLU A 64 13.70 2.99 -10.77
C GLU A 64 13.15 3.54 -9.46
N THR A 65 11.82 3.53 -9.29
CA THR A 65 11.16 4.00 -8.06
C THR A 65 11.49 3.12 -6.84
N ILE A 66 11.93 1.88 -7.04
CA ILE A 66 12.42 1.02 -5.94
C ILE A 66 13.55 1.71 -5.17
N ARG A 67 14.49 2.34 -5.87
CA ARG A 67 15.56 3.15 -5.28
C ARG A 67 15.00 4.21 -4.34
N ASP A 68 14.08 5.01 -4.84
CA ASP A 68 13.54 6.15 -4.11
C ASP A 68 12.74 5.72 -2.88
N ILE A 69 11.99 4.62 -3.00
CA ILE A 69 11.28 3.99 -1.88
C ILE A 69 12.26 3.53 -0.80
N VAL A 70 13.37 2.88 -1.17
CA VAL A 70 14.38 2.38 -0.24
C VAL A 70 15.13 3.53 0.43
N LEU A 71 15.47 4.58 -0.33
CA LEU A 71 16.10 5.79 0.21
C LEU A 71 15.18 6.51 1.20
N LEU A 72 13.91 6.69 0.87
CA LEU A 72 12.93 7.28 1.80
C LEU A 72 12.79 6.44 3.05
N ALA A 73 12.66 5.11 2.92
CA ALA A 73 12.57 4.20 4.06
C ALA A 73 13.79 4.32 4.98
N ALA A 74 15.00 4.46 4.43
CA ALA A 74 16.23 4.65 5.20
C ALA A 74 16.24 6.00 5.96
N GLY A 75 15.73 7.05 5.35
CA GLY A 75 15.56 8.35 6.00
C GLY A 75 14.57 8.33 7.16
N LEU A 76 13.48 7.57 7.02
CA LEU A 76 12.40 7.49 8.01
C LEU A 76 12.66 6.47 9.15
N ASN A 77 13.58 5.53 8.96
CA ASN A 77 13.88 4.47 9.94
C ASN A 77 15.37 4.49 10.34
N SER A 78 16.22 3.90 9.57
CA SER A 78 17.67 4.09 9.45
C SER A 78 18.18 3.23 8.31
N GLN A 79 19.27 3.62 7.67
CA GLN A 79 19.86 2.84 6.58
C GLN A 79 20.24 1.42 7.04
N GLN A 80 20.87 1.28 8.21
CA GLN A 80 21.26 -0.02 8.73
C GLN A 80 20.07 -0.96 8.98
N GLN A 81 18.94 -0.43 9.48
CA GLN A 81 17.73 -1.23 9.68
C GLN A 81 17.14 -1.66 8.34
N VAL A 82 17.01 -0.72 7.39
CA VAL A 82 16.46 -1.02 6.05
C VAL A 82 17.33 -2.04 5.33
N ASP A 83 18.65 -1.90 5.39
CA ASP A 83 19.60 -2.86 4.85
C ASP A 83 19.39 -4.28 5.42
N GLN A 84 19.34 -4.40 6.76
CA GLN A 84 19.08 -5.68 7.44
C GLN A 84 17.72 -6.28 7.07
N HIS A 85 16.68 -5.43 6.92
CA HIS A 85 15.35 -5.87 6.54
C HIS A 85 15.32 -6.46 5.12
N ILE A 86 15.96 -5.77 4.15
CA ILE A 86 16.09 -6.24 2.77
C ILE A 86 16.89 -7.55 2.75
N HIS A 87 18.04 -7.59 3.41
CA HIS A 87 18.88 -8.78 3.48
C HIS A 87 18.12 -9.99 4.00
N ASN A 88 17.38 -9.83 5.09
CA ASN A 88 16.57 -10.90 5.68
C ASN A 88 15.43 -11.37 4.75
N CYS A 89 14.76 -10.45 4.08
CA CYS A 89 13.63 -10.79 3.21
C CYS A 89 14.06 -11.33 1.85
N SER A 90 15.26 -11.01 1.40
CA SER A 90 15.87 -11.53 0.16
C SER A 90 16.73 -12.79 0.39
N GLN A 91 16.80 -13.30 1.61
CA GLN A 91 17.69 -14.42 1.98
C GLN A 91 19.17 -14.13 1.63
N GLY A 92 19.58 -12.88 1.76
CA GLY A 92 20.94 -12.43 1.48
C GLY A 92 21.22 -12.05 0.02
N ALA A 93 20.24 -12.16 -0.87
CA ALA A 93 20.43 -11.85 -2.29
C ALA A 93 20.61 -10.36 -2.56
N TYR A 94 19.97 -9.50 -1.77
CA TYR A 94 19.96 -8.05 -1.94
C TYR A 94 20.22 -7.33 -0.62
N ASN A 95 20.69 -6.09 -0.73
CA ASN A 95 20.97 -5.19 0.37
C ASN A 95 20.60 -3.75 -0.02
N PHE A 96 20.82 -2.79 0.87
CA PHE A 96 20.54 -1.39 0.61
C PHE A 96 21.28 -0.87 -0.64
N ASP A 97 22.58 -1.14 -0.77
CA ASP A 97 23.40 -0.62 -1.86
C ASP A 97 22.97 -1.18 -3.21
N THR A 98 22.62 -2.46 -3.30
CA THR A 98 22.13 -3.07 -4.55
C THR A 98 20.78 -2.47 -4.95
N CYS A 99 19.85 -2.28 -4.01
CA CYS A 99 18.53 -1.71 -4.29
C CYS A 99 18.58 -0.22 -4.65
N THR A 100 19.57 0.51 -4.16
CA THR A 100 19.74 1.95 -4.46
C THR A 100 20.70 2.22 -5.61
N GLY A 101 21.56 1.29 -5.97
CA GLY A 101 22.45 1.37 -7.12
C GLY A 101 21.74 1.09 -8.43
N GLU A 102 21.43 -0.16 -8.68
CA GLU A 102 20.81 -0.65 -9.91
C GLU A 102 19.57 -1.51 -9.59
N PRO A 103 18.40 -0.89 -9.32
CA PRO A 103 17.20 -1.63 -9.01
C PRO A 103 16.73 -2.49 -10.18
N THR A 104 16.29 -3.72 -9.88
CA THR A 104 15.78 -4.68 -10.86
C THR A 104 14.37 -5.16 -10.49
N GLU A 105 13.69 -5.80 -11.45
CA GLU A 105 12.34 -6.35 -11.26
C GLU A 105 12.29 -7.40 -10.13
N GLU A 106 13.36 -8.19 -9.98
CA GLU A 106 13.46 -9.25 -8.98
C GLU A 106 13.51 -8.71 -7.54
N MET A 107 13.91 -7.45 -7.36
CA MET A 107 13.97 -6.79 -6.05
C MET A 107 12.58 -6.40 -5.52
N ARG A 108 11.56 -6.33 -6.38
CA ARG A 108 10.19 -5.90 -6.01
C ARG A 108 9.63 -6.71 -4.85
N THR A 109 9.65 -8.02 -4.96
CA THR A 109 9.07 -8.91 -3.96
C THR A 109 9.77 -8.84 -2.61
N PRO A 110 11.11 -8.99 -2.50
CA PRO A 110 11.78 -8.90 -1.21
C PRO A 110 11.70 -7.49 -0.59
N VAL A 111 11.74 -6.42 -1.37
CA VAL A 111 11.58 -5.05 -0.86
C VAL A 111 10.16 -4.82 -0.36
N ALA A 112 9.12 -5.27 -1.09
CA ALA A 112 7.73 -5.20 -0.64
C ALA A 112 7.52 -5.97 0.67
N HIS A 113 8.09 -7.19 0.75
CA HIS A 113 8.02 -8.00 1.96
C HIS A 113 8.73 -7.32 3.15
N ALA A 114 9.88 -6.70 2.92
CA ALA A 114 10.58 -5.94 3.96
C ALA A 114 9.75 -4.73 4.42
N ALA A 115 9.21 -3.95 3.49
CA ALA A 115 8.39 -2.78 3.79
C ALA A 115 7.14 -3.14 4.63
N GLY A 116 6.41 -4.18 4.24
CA GLY A 116 5.21 -4.64 4.92
C GLY A 116 5.52 -5.27 6.28
N LYS A 117 6.47 -6.23 6.33
CA LYS A 117 6.84 -6.96 7.55
C LYS A 117 7.38 -6.05 8.66
N TYR A 118 8.22 -5.09 8.29
CA TYR A 118 8.87 -4.19 9.24
C TYR A 118 8.18 -2.81 9.33
N GLY A 119 7.09 -2.61 8.60
CA GLY A 119 6.22 -1.44 8.74
C GLY A 119 6.90 -0.11 8.40
N TRP A 120 7.66 -0.06 7.30
CA TRP A 120 8.43 1.12 6.94
C TRP A 120 7.58 2.39 6.87
N PHE A 121 6.33 2.25 6.39
CA PHE A 121 5.40 3.36 6.13
C PHE A 121 4.08 3.26 6.93
N LYS A 122 4.05 2.53 8.06
CA LYS A 122 2.81 2.23 8.80
C LYS A 122 2.24 3.37 9.64
N THR A 123 2.90 4.50 9.75
CA THR A 123 2.32 5.69 10.38
C THR A 123 1.78 6.64 9.31
N ILE A 124 0.77 7.44 9.65
CA ILE A 124 0.14 8.39 8.73
C ILE A 124 1.21 9.30 8.09
N GLY A 125 2.05 9.95 8.90
CA GLY A 125 3.08 10.85 8.37
C GLY A 125 4.06 10.17 7.42
N LYS A 126 4.51 8.94 7.73
CA LYS A 126 5.39 8.19 6.82
C LYS A 126 4.69 7.79 5.51
N ALA A 127 3.39 7.49 5.57
CA ALA A 127 2.60 7.19 4.38
C ALA A 127 2.36 8.45 3.53
N GLU A 128 2.16 9.61 4.18
CA GLU A 128 2.06 10.91 3.52
C GLU A 128 3.38 11.26 2.83
N ASP A 129 4.52 11.12 3.50
CA ASP A 129 5.86 11.31 2.90
C ASP A 129 6.07 10.44 1.67
N LEU A 130 5.68 9.16 1.74
CA LEU A 130 5.74 8.24 0.59
C LEU A 130 4.85 8.70 -0.57
N ALA A 131 3.61 9.08 -0.26
CA ALA A 131 2.65 9.51 -1.25
C ALA A 131 3.08 10.82 -1.94
N GLU A 132 3.52 11.81 -1.18
CA GLU A 132 3.88 13.14 -1.68
C GLU A 132 5.21 13.13 -2.44
N ASN A 133 6.24 12.49 -1.86
CA ASN A 133 7.60 12.61 -2.38
C ASN A 133 7.96 11.54 -3.41
N ILE A 134 7.29 10.38 -3.40
CA ILE A 134 7.63 9.25 -4.28
C ILE A 134 6.49 8.93 -5.25
N VAL A 135 5.29 8.61 -4.74
CA VAL A 135 4.20 8.10 -5.60
C VAL A 135 3.63 9.20 -6.48
N GLY A 136 3.31 10.35 -5.91
CA GLY A 136 2.68 11.47 -6.62
C GLY A 136 3.44 11.92 -7.85
N PRO A 137 4.76 12.21 -7.75
CA PRO A 137 5.57 12.65 -8.90
C PRO A 137 5.59 11.68 -10.08
N VAL A 138 5.46 10.38 -9.82
CA VAL A 138 5.56 9.34 -10.87
C VAL A 138 4.26 8.53 -11.06
N ILE A 139 3.15 8.96 -10.47
CA ILE A 139 1.87 8.23 -10.50
C ILE A 139 1.42 7.87 -11.94
N ASN A 140 1.68 8.75 -12.90
CA ASN A 140 1.33 8.53 -14.30
C ASN A 140 2.12 7.39 -14.95
N GLN A 141 3.27 7.03 -14.39
CA GLN A 141 4.15 5.96 -14.86
C GLN A 141 3.81 4.60 -14.22
N PHE A 142 3.00 4.59 -13.16
CA PHE A 142 2.53 3.35 -12.57
C PHE A 142 1.71 2.52 -13.56
N SER A 143 1.73 1.21 -13.38
CA SER A 143 0.94 0.28 -14.17
C SER A 143 -0.55 0.56 -14.06
N ARG A 144 -1.29 0.21 -15.13
CA ARG A 144 -2.74 0.47 -15.23
C ARG A 144 -3.56 -0.04 -14.02
N PRO A 145 -3.31 -1.23 -13.44
CA PRO A 145 -4.09 -1.71 -12.29
C PRO A 145 -4.02 -0.78 -11.09
N PHE A 146 -2.83 -0.29 -10.73
CA PHE A 146 -2.66 0.65 -9.62
C PHE A 146 -3.45 1.93 -9.85
N LYS A 147 -3.25 2.55 -11.01
CA LYS A 147 -3.94 3.80 -11.38
C LYS A 147 -5.45 3.64 -11.42
N ALA A 148 -5.97 2.49 -11.83
CA ALA A 148 -7.40 2.25 -11.87
C ALA A 148 -8.03 2.29 -10.48
N ILE A 149 -7.43 1.60 -9.50
CA ILE A 149 -7.93 1.58 -8.12
C ILE A 149 -7.88 2.98 -7.49
N ILE A 150 -6.76 3.70 -7.65
CA ILE A 150 -6.63 5.07 -7.13
C ILE A 150 -7.64 6.02 -7.78
N ARG A 151 -7.79 5.96 -9.12
CA ARG A 151 -8.78 6.76 -9.85
C ARG A 151 -10.20 6.48 -9.37
N ASP A 152 -10.56 5.22 -9.23
CA ASP A 152 -11.92 4.81 -8.85
C ASP A 152 -12.22 5.23 -7.40
N LEU A 153 -11.25 5.14 -6.49
CA LEU A 153 -11.34 5.65 -5.12
C LEU A 153 -11.51 7.18 -5.10
N LEU A 154 -10.73 7.92 -5.88
CA LEU A 154 -10.81 9.37 -5.96
C LEU A 154 -12.12 9.83 -6.61
N ALA A 155 -12.59 9.14 -7.66
CA ALA A 155 -13.90 9.41 -8.27
C ALA A 155 -15.03 9.20 -7.25
N TRP A 156 -15.00 8.09 -6.51
CA TRP A 156 -15.95 7.84 -5.43
C TRP A 156 -15.93 8.96 -4.37
N ALA A 157 -14.75 9.42 -3.96
CA ALA A 157 -14.61 10.49 -2.98
C ALA A 157 -15.16 11.83 -3.52
N ALA A 158 -14.91 12.15 -4.80
CA ALA A 158 -15.44 13.35 -5.43
C ALA A 158 -16.96 13.35 -5.58
N GLU A 159 -17.57 12.20 -5.90
CA GLU A 159 -19.03 12.05 -6.03
C GLU A 159 -19.75 12.04 -4.68
N ASN A 160 -19.09 11.62 -3.63
CA ASN A 160 -19.65 11.39 -2.30
C ASN A 160 -19.10 12.35 -1.24
N GLY A 161 -18.14 13.19 -1.59
CA GLY A 161 -17.64 14.26 -0.73
C GLY A 161 -18.68 15.36 -0.51
N ASP A 162 -18.63 16.00 0.67
CA ASP A 162 -19.43 17.19 0.93
C ASP A 162 -18.90 18.34 0.05
N PRO A 163 -19.68 18.93 -0.84
CA PRO A 163 -19.27 20.12 -1.57
C PRO A 163 -19.23 21.29 -0.59
N ARG A 164 -18.04 21.56 -0.03
CA ARG A 164 -17.78 22.80 0.71
C ARG A 164 -17.30 23.89 -0.22
#